data_4b13e1feac62614e9784a2c49144a62d
#
_entry.id   4b13e1feac62614e9784a2c49144a62d
#
_cell.length_a   1.000
_cell.length_b   1.000
_cell.length_c   1.000
_cell.angle_alpha   90.00
_cell.angle_beta   90.00
_cell.angle_gamma   90.00
#
_symmetry.space_group_name_H-M   'P 1'
#
loop_
_entity.id
_entity.type
_entity.pdbx_description
1 polymer ?
#
loop_
_entity_poly.entity_id
_entity_poly.type
_entity_poly.pdbx_seq_one_letter_code
_entity_poly.pdbx_strand_id
1 'polypeptide(L)'
;MPFPAARDRQAIVAFDRLELQRILDLYGRMVAAGHWRDYGLSFDGEVAMFAAFRRAAERPELRIEKRPRLRLKQGAFALVSEHGAVLKRGHDLAGVLAPIERRLMRLVAG
;
A
#
# COMPACT_ATOMS: atom_id res chain seq x y z
N MET A 1 12.01 -14.97 30.20
CA MET A 1 12.03 -14.89 29.67
C MET A 1 11.55 -14.39 29.00
N PRO A 2 11.68 -14.00 28.85
CA PRO A 2 11.00 -13.82 28.18
C PRO A 2 10.54 -13.13 27.49
N PHE A 3 10.75 -12.64 26.99
CA PHE A 3 9.83 -12.04 26.19
C PHE A 3 10.30 -11.71 24.83
N PRO A 4 10.98 -12.61 24.14
CA PRO A 4 11.29 -12.45 22.74
C PRO A 4 10.03 -12.20 21.90
N ALA A 5 8.94 -12.88 22.25
CA ALA A 5 7.69 -12.73 21.49
C ALA A 5 7.12 -11.32 21.54
N ALA A 6 7.16 -10.68 22.70
CA ALA A 6 6.67 -9.31 22.83
C ALA A 6 7.56 -8.35 22.06
N ARG A 7 8.86 -8.56 22.09
CA ARG A 7 9.81 -7.73 21.38
C ARG A 7 9.64 -7.89 19.87
N ASP A 8 9.42 -9.12 19.42
CA ASP A 8 9.23 -9.39 18.00
C ASP A 8 7.96 -8.72 17.48
N ARG A 9 6.88 -8.74 18.28
CA ARG A 9 5.66 -8.07 17.89
C ARG A 9 5.85 -6.57 17.74
N GLN A 10 6.70 -5.97 18.58
CA GLN A 10 6.98 -4.55 18.49
C GLN A 10 7.77 -4.21 17.24
N ALA A 11 8.45 -5.19 16.67
CA ALA A 11 9.25 -4.99 15.46
C ALA A 11 8.44 -5.12 14.18
N ILE A 12 7.18 -5.53 14.28
CA ILE A 12 6.35 -5.68 13.08
C ILE A 12 5.93 -4.31 12.56
N VAL A 13 6.13 -4.10 11.27
CA VAL A 13 5.73 -2.89 10.58
C VAL A 13 4.26 -3.03 10.16
N ALA A 14 3.49 -1.99 10.40
CA ALA A 14 2.09 -1.96 9.99
C ALA A 14 1.72 -0.57 9.50
N PHE A 15 0.66 -0.48 8.69
CA PHE A 15 0.05 0.81 8.42
C PHE A 15 -0.65 1.26 9.68
N ASP A 16 -0.52 2.55 10.01
CA ASP A 16 -1.30 3.07 11.12
C ASP A 16 -2.76 3.22 10.69
N ARG A 17 -3.61 3.61 11.65
CA ARG A 17 -5.05 3.66 11.42
C ARG A 17 -5.42 4.62 10.29
N LEU A 18 -4.81 5.80 10.27
CA LEU A 18 -5.13 6.80 9.25
C LEU A 18 -4.60 6.40 7.88
N GLU A 19 -3.43 5.80 7.85
CA GLU A 19 -2.85 5.30 6.61
C GLU A 19 -3.75 4.23 5.99
N LEU A 20 -4.15 3.27 6.80
CA LEU A 20 -4.98 2.18 6.30
C LEU A 20 -6.36 2.68 5.87
N GLN A 21 -6.94 3.59 6.64
CA GLN A 21 -8.22 4.17 6.29
C GLN A 21 -8.15 4.89 4.94
N ARG A 22 -7.07 5.62 4.70
CA ARG A 22 -6.88 6.33 3.45
C ARG A 22 -6.73 5.37 2.27
N ILE A 23 -5.96 4.31 2.46
CA ILE A 23 -5.76 3.28 1.43
C ILE A 23 -7.09 2.60 1.10
N LEU A 24 -7.83 2.20 2.13
CA LEU A 24 -9.10 1.48 1.93
C LEU A 24 -10.17 2.37 1.32
N ASP A 25 -10.16 3.67 1.63
CA ASP A 25 -11.07 4.60 1.01
C ASP A 25 -10.82 4.69 -0.49
N LEU A 26 -9.57 4.82 -0.89
CA LEU A 26 -9.20 4.85 -2.30
C LEU A 26 -9.54 3.52 -2.97
N TYR A 27 -9.25 2.41 -2.28
CA TYR A 27 -9.59 1.07 -2.79
C TYR A 27 -11.10 0.98 -3.07
N GLY A 28 -11.93 1.42 -2.14
CA GLY A 28 -13.40 1.37 -2.32
C GLY A 28 -13.86 2.17 -3.52
N ARG A 29 -13.26 3.33 -3.76
CA ARG A 29 -13.59 4.14 -4.93
C ARG A 29 -13.15 3.46 -6.22
N MET A 30 -12.01 2.80 -6.22
CA MET A 30 -11.55 2.04 -7.39
C MET A 30 -12.43 0.82 -7.65
N VAL A 31 -12.95 0.19 -6.61
CA VAL A 31 -13.91 -0.89 -6.75
C VAL A 31 -15.21 -0.37 -7.37
N ALA A 32 -15.71 0.76 -6.87
CA ALA A 32 -16.93 1.37 -7.40
C ALA A 32 -16.77 1.75 -8.87
N ALA A 33 -15.56 2.12 -9.27
CA ALA A 33 -15.26 2.42 -10.68
C ALA A 33 -15.10 1.16 -11.53
N GLY A 34 -15.24 -0.02 -10.94
CA GLY A 34 -15.14 -1.28 -11.66
C GLY A 34 -13.71 -1.72 -11.95
N HIS A 35 -12.74 -1.14 -11.27
CA HIS A 35 -11.34 -1.34 -11.62
C HIS A 35 -10.60 -2.34 -10.75
N TRP A 36 -10.93 -2.40 -9.47
CA TRP A 36 -10.35 -3.38 -8.54
C TRP A 36 -11.45 -4.25 -7.96
N ARG A 37 -11.10 -5.49 -7.57
CA ARG A 37 -12.07 -6.45 -7.06
C ARG A 37 -11.63 -7.11 -5.76
N ASP A 38 -10.35 -7.04 -5.42
CA ASP A 38 -9.86 -7.71 -4.22
C ASP A 38 -8.59 -7.04 -3.73
N TYR A 39 -8.26 -7.28 -2.48
CA TYR A 39 -7.02 -6.78 -1.90
C TYR A 39 -6.47 -7.77 -0.88
N GLY A 40 -5.19 -7.62 -0.58
CA GLY A 40 -4.55 -8.36 0.49
C GLY A 40 -3.68 -7.44 1.32
N LEU A 41 -3.46 -7.81 2.56
CA LEU A 41 -2.59 -7.10 3.49
C LEU A 41 -1.56 -8.07 4.02
N SER A 42 -0.32 -7.61 4.17
CA SER A 42 0.70 -8.38 4.85
C SER A 42 1.61 -7.45 5.64
N PHE A 43 2.10 -7.95 6.76
CA PHE A 43 2.96 -7.21 7.66
C PHE A 43 4.08 -8.11 8.13
N ASP A 44 5.31 -7.58 8.15
CA ASP A 44 6.43 -8.29 8.73
C ASP A 44 7.37 -7.29 9.42
N GLY A 45 8.58 -7.71 9.74
CA GLY A 45 9.52 -6.86 10.47
C GLY A 45 10.10 -5.72 9.65
N GLU A 46 9.88 -5.71 8.34
CA GLU A 46 10.48 -4.71 7.46
C GLU A 46 9.48 -3.90 6.67
N VAL A 47 8.36 -4.50 6.29
CA VAL A 47 7.44 -3.85 5.38
C VAL A 47 6.00 -4.16 5.71
N ALA A 48 5.13 -3.15 5.58
CA ALA A 48 3.69 -3.33 5.52
C ALA A 48 3.31 -3.19 4.05
N MET A 49 2.44 -4.07 3.59
CA MET A 49 2.09 -4.11 2.17
C MET A 49 0.59 -4.24 1.99
N PHE A 50 0.05 -3.42 1.10
CA PHE A 50 -1.33 -3.52 0.62
C PHE A 50 -1.25 -3.84 -0.86
N ALA A 51 -1.92 -4.92 -1.29
CA ALA A 51 -1.93 -5.34 -2.68
C ALA A 51 -3.35 -5.23 -3.22
N ALA A 52 -3.51 -4.64 -4.41
CA ALA A 52 -4.81 -4.49 -5.04
C ALA A 52 -4.86 -5.30 -6.34
N PHE A 53 -5.96 -6.02 -6.53
CA PHE A 53 -6.14 -6.95 -7.64
C PHE A 53 -7.30 -6.52 -8.52
N ARG A 54 -7.09 -6.57 -9.83
CA ARG A 54 -8.15 -6.29 -10.80
C ARG A 54 -9.15 -7.43 -10.89
N ARG A 55 -8.70 -8.64 -10.60
CA ARG A 55 -9.52 -9.86 -10.63
C ARG A 55 -8.96 -10.80 -9.59
N ALA A 56 -9.57 -11.96 -9.45
CA ALA A 56 -9.00 -13.04 -8.65
C ALA A 56 -7.76 -13.55 -9.39
N ALA A 57 -6.75 -12.73 -9.51
CA ALA A 57 -5.52 -13.02 -10.24
C ALA A 57 -4.42 -13.35 -9.26
N GLU A 58 -3.43 -14.07 -9.73
CA GLU A 58 -2.32 -14.45 -8.89
C GLU A 58 -1.43 -13.27 -8.53
N ARG A 59 -1.42 -12.25 -9.39
CA ARG A 59 -0.49 -11.13 -9.25
C ARG A 59 -1.28 -9.85 -9.04
N PRO A 60 -0.93 -9.05 -8.00
CA PRO A 60 -1.61 -7.78 -7.80
C PRO A 60 -1.25 -6.79 -8.89
N GLU A 61 -2.19 -5.94 -9.23
CA GLU A 61 -1.92 -4.88 -10.20
C GLU A 61 -0.98 -3.85 -9.61
N LEU A 62 -1.18 -3.50 -8.35
CA LEU A 62 -0.38 -2.51 -7.65
C LEU A 62 -0.17 -2.95 -6.20
N ARG A 63 0.94 -2.51 -5.63
CA ARG A 63 1.20 -2.66 -4.21
C ARG A 63 1.56 -1.32 -3.62
N ILE A 64 1.10 -1.09 -2.42
CA ILE A 64 1.51 0.06 -1.61
C ILE A 64 2.34 -0.49 -0.48
N GLU A 65 3.58 -0.02 -0.37
CA GLU A 65 4.52 -0.51 0.62
C GLU A 65 4.92 0.59 1.59
N LYS A 66 5.06 0.21 2.85
CA LYS A 66 5.58 1.09 3.89
C LYS A 66 6.81 0.44 4.49
N ARG A 67 7.98 1.07 4.29
CA ARG A 67 9.27 0.62 4.82
C ARG A 67 9.87 1.72 5.68
N PRO A 68 9.59 1.73 6.98
CA PRO A 68 10.08 2.81 7.87
C PRO A 68 11.58 2.97 7.86
N ARG A 69 12.30 1.90 7.55
CA ARG A 69 13.75 1.93 7.46
C ARG A 69 14.26 2.96 6.44
N LEU A 70 13.45 3.26 5.43
CA LEU A 70 13.84 4.19 4.36
C LEU A 70 13.36 5.62 4.61
N ARG A 71 12.74 5.89 5.75
CA ARG A 71 12.10 7.19 5.99
C ARG A 71 13.06 8.37 5.93
N LEU A 72 14.32 8.16 6.30
CA LEU A 72 15.32 9.23 6.30
C LEU A 72 16.15 9.26 5.02
N LYS A 73 15.90 8.35 4.09
CA LYS A 73 16.68 8.26 2.86
C LYS A 73 15.81 8.55 1.64
N GLN A 74 14.97 7.61 1.26
CA GLN A 74 14.20 7.70 0.04
C GLN A 74 12.73 7.94 0.30
N GLY A 75 12.30 7.81 1.55
CA GLY A 75 10.91 7.86 1.93
C GLY A 75 10.37 6.48 2.23
N ALA A 76 9.50 6.41 3.24
CA ALA A 76 8.99 5.13 3.73
C ALA A 76 7.99 4.48 2.78
N PHE A 77 7.28 5.27 1.98
CA PHE A 77 6.16 4.76 1.18
C PHE A 77 6.54 4.60 -0.27
N ALA A 78 6.01 3.56 -0.90
CA ALA A 78 6.22 3.31 -2.32
C ALA A 78 4.98 2.73 -2.97
N LEU A 79 4.76 3.10 -4.22
CA LEU A 79 3.78 2.49 -5.09
C LEU A 79 4.54 1.61 -6.07
N VAL A 80 4.17 0.34 -6.15
CA VAL A 80 4.90 -0.66 -6.92
C VAL A 80 3.97 -1.29 -7.94
N SER A 81 4.45 -1.45 -9.17
CA SER A 81 3.67 -2.00 -10.26
C SER A 81 3.56 -3.52 -10.18
N GLU A 82 2.76 -4.08 -11.07
CA GLU A 82 2.54 -5.52 -11.16
C GLU A 82 3.86 -6.30 -11.27
N HIS A 83 4.81 -5.76 -11.99
CA HIS A 83 6.09 -6.43 -12.25
C HIS A 83 7.20 -6.02 -11.28
N GLY A 84 6.85 -5.29 -10.23
CA GLY A 84 7.81 -4.95 -9.19
C GLY A 84 8.55 -3.63 -9.39
N ALA A 85 8.21 -2.85 -10.41
CA ALA A 85 8.83 -1.56 -10.62
C ALA A 85 8.26 -0.54 -9.64
N VAL A 86 9.14 0.26 -9.01
CA VAL A 86 8.70 1.34 -8.12
C VAL A 86 8.24 2.50 -9.00
N LEU A 87 6.93 2.76 -8.97
CA LEU A 87 6.33 3.84 -9.75
C LEU A 87 6.47 5.19 -9.05
N LYS A 88 6.44 5.17 -7.73
CA LYS A 88 6.61 6.38 -6.95
C LYS A 88 7.08 5.99 -5.55
N ARG A 89 7.97 6.80 -5.00
CA ARG A 89 8.44 6.65 -3.62
C ARG A 89 8.42 8.03 -2.97
N GLY A 90 8.08 8.08 -1.71
CA GLY A 90 8.04 9.37 -1.04
C GLY A 90 7.91 9.24 0.46
N HIS A 91 7.93 10.41 1.12
CA HIS A 91 7.91 10.50 2.56
C HIS A 91 6.50 10.48 3.14
N ASP A 92 5.49 10.75 2.32
CA ASP A 92 4.12 10.71 2.80
C ASP A 92 3.26 9.86 1.86
N LEU A 93 2.24 9.27 2.45
CA LEU A 93 1.35 8.35 1.73
C LEU A 93 0.55 9.08 0.64
N ALA A 94 0.12 10.31 0.92
CA ALA A 94 -0.69 11.05 -0.05
C ALA A 94 0.02 11.20 -1.39
N GLY A 95 1.30 11.55 -1.34
CA GLY A 95 2.07 11.70 -2.57
C GLY A 95 2.21 10.40 -3.35
N VAL A 96 2.35 9.30 -2.63
CA VAL A 96 2.49 7.98 -3.26
C VAL A 96 1.17 7.51 -3.86
N LEU A 97 0.04 7.88 -3.26
CA LEU A 97 -1.28 7.51 -3.80
C LEU A 97 -1.73 8.41 -4.96
N ALA A 98 -1.09 9.54 -5.16
CA ALA A 98 -1.52 10.51 -6.16
C ALA A 98 -1.65 9.92 -7.58
N PRO A 99 -0.74 9.05 -8.05
CA PRO A 99 -0.92 8.45 -9.36
C PRO A 99 -2.22 7.65 -9.49
N ILE A 100 -2.60 6.95 -8.42
CA ILE A 100 -3.84 6.17 -8.43
C ILE A 100 -5.04 7.12 -8.42
N GLU A 101 -4.98 8.18 -7.66
CA GLU A 101 -6.07 9.15 -7.59
C GLU A 101 -6.27 9.84 -8.93
N ARG A 102 -5.19 10.17 -9.63
CA ARG A 102 -5.30 10.75 -10.97
C ARG A 102 -5.95 9.78 -11.95
N ARG A 103 -5.58 8.50 -11.84
CA ARG A 103 -6.17 7.46 -12.68
C ARG A 103 -7.66 7.31 -12.40
N LEU A 104 -8.03 7.36 -11.12
CA LEU A 104 -9.44 7.28 -10.72
C LEU A 104 -10.23 8.45 -11.31
N MET A 105 -9.67 9.65 -11.26
CA MET A 105 -10.34 10.81 -11.83
C MET A 105 -10.57 10.64 -13.33
N ARG A 106 -9.62 10.09 -14.05
CA ARG A 106 -9.80 9.82 -15.49
C ARG A 106 -10.88 8.79 -15.73
N LEU A 107 -10.95 7.75 -14.87
CA LEU A 107 -11.95 6.69 -15.02
C LEU A 107 -13.37 7.21 -14.82
N VAL A 108 -13.57 8.09 -13.81
CA VAL A 108 -14.92 8.57 -13.50
C VAL A 108 -15.31 9.78 -14.34
N ALA A 109 -14.35 10.51 -14.88
CA ALA A 109 -14.63 11.67 -15.71
C ALA A 109 -14.83 11.30 -17.18
N GLY A 110 -14.23 10.21 -17.58
CA GLY A 110 -14.31 9.78 -18.95
C GLY A 110 -15.53 8.99 -19.27
#